data_439d9d4056e56c6270004466e0682a4a
#
_entry.id   439d9d4056e56c6270004466e0682a4a
#
_cell.length_a   1.000
_cell.length_b   1.000
_cell.length_c   1.000
_cell.angle_alpha   90.00
_cell.angle_beta   90.00
_cell.angle_gamma   90.00
#
_symmetry.space_group_name_H-M   'P 1'
#
loop_
_entity.id
_entity.type
_entity.pdbx_description
1 polymer ?
#
loop_
_entity_poly.entity_id
_entity_poly.type
_entity_poly.pdbx_seq_one_letter_code
_entity_poly.pdbx_strand_id
1 'polypeptide(L)'
;GIRDLVRSRGLGDVYKRQDFIRVDEECFVACPSDSIDYAVMEHTAKGAMLPLAAEWSDVGSWQAIWDISDKDEQGNVVVGDVLMQNSVNSLVMSDHRLVATLGLSNAVVVETSDAVLVADKNAIQDVKKIVTALQLSHRSEGSAHQLVFRPWGSYETNCQGEQFQVKRIVVHCGQKLSLQMHHHRAEHWVVVSGEAQVTCGDEVFTLIENQSTYIPLGQKHRLENIGSIPLTLIEIQSGAYLGEDDIIRYEDDFNRT
;
A
#
# COMPACT_ATOMS: atom_id res chain seq x y z
N GLY A 1 26.21 8.45 -8.72
CA GLY A 1 26.02 7.12 -8.17
C GLY A 1 25.27 7.15 -6.84
N ILE A 2 25.10 6.00 -6.18
CA ILE A 2 24.39 5.83 -4.90
C ILE A 2 24.82 6.85 -3.82
N ARG A 3 26.08 7.33 -3.86
CA ARG A 3 26.57 8.37 -2.92
C ARG A 3 25.92 9.74 -3.08
N ASP A 4 25.46 10.07 -4.25
CA ASP A 4 24.86 11.39 -4.52
C ASP A 4 23.36 11.39 -4.19
N LEU A 5 22.71 10.24 -4.30
CA LEU A 5 21.33 10.04 -3.84
C LEU A 5 21.18 10.23 -2.32
N VAL A 6 22.20 9.86 -1.55
CA VAL A 6 22.22 10.02 -0.06
C VAL A 6 22.61 11.44 0.35
N ARG A 7 23.27 12.22 -0.51
CA ARG A 7 23.74 13.58 -0.20
C ARG A 7 22.74 14.68 -0.49
N SER A 8 21.70 14.42 -1.24
CA SER A 8 20.82 15.46 -1.78
C SER A 8 19.97 16.18 -0.72
N ARG A 9 19.72 15.61 0.44
CA ARG A 9 19.11 16.31 1.59
C ARG A 9 19.52 15.61 2.90
N GLY A 10 20.08 16.37 3.82
CA GLY A 10 20.62 15.84 5.07
C GLY A 10 19.60 15.06 5.89
N LEU A 11 20.11 14.12 6.69
CA LEU A 11 19.33 13.26 7.60
C LEU A 11 18.32 14.03 8.48
N GLY A 12 18.51 15.33 8.69
CA GLY A 12 17.58 16.20 9.41
C GLY A 12 16.20 16.37 8.76
N ASP A 13 16.09 16.25 7.44
CA ASP A 13 14.80 16.32 6.74
C ASP A 13 14.01 15.00 6.83
N VAL A 14 14.68 13.87 6.99
CA VAL A 14 14.05 12.57 7.17
C VAL A 14 13.24 12.52 8.47
N TYR A 15 13.80 13.05 9.57
CA TYR A 15 13.11 13.07 10.86
C TYR A 15 11.98 14.08 10.96
N LYS A 16 12.00 15.14 10.15
CA LYS A 16 10.95 16.16 10.14
C LYS A 16 9.75 15.81 9.26
N ARG A 17 9.89 14.84 8.34
CA ARG A 17 8.86 14.45 7.36
C ARG A 17 8.36 13.03 7.52
N GLN A 18 8.61 12.45 8.68
CA GLN A 18 8.17 11.10 9.04
C GLN A 18 8.67 10.01 8.06
N ASP A 19 7.93 8.98 7.79
CA ASP A 19 8.36 7.71 7.23
C ASP A 19 8.75 7.73 5.73
N PHE A 20 8.82 8.90 5.09
CA PHE A 20 9.10 8.99 3.65
C PHE A 20 10.48 9.58 3.36
N ILE A 21 11.35 8.74 2.82
CA ILE A 21 12.64 9.15 2.25
C ILE A 21 12.40 9.50 0.79
N ARG A 22 12.59 10.77 0.42
CA ARG A 22 12.54 11.21 -0.98
C ARG A 22 13.95 11.25 -1.55
N VAL A 23 14.11 10.62 -2.68
CA VAL A 23 15.32 10.73 -3.50
C VAL A 23 15.21 11.97 -4.40
N ASP A 24 16.37 12.48 -4.84
CA ASP A 24 16.39 13.51 -5.87
C ASP A 24 15.87 12.92 -7.19
N GLU A 25 14.84 13.53 -7.75
CA GLU A 25 14.12 12.98 -8.90
C GLU A 25 15.01 12.92 -10.15
N GLU A 26 15.78 13.97 -10.44
CA GLU A 26 16.64 14.02 -11.63
C GLU A 26 17.74 12.94 -11.53
N CYS A 27 18.37 12.82 -10.38
CA CYS A 27 19.37 11.79 -10.13
C CYS A 27 18.78 10.37 -10.19
N PHE A 28 17.54 10.18 -9.70
CA PHE A 28 16.88 8.88 -9.70
C PHE A 28 16.48 8.46 -11.13
N VAL A 29 15.90 9.37 -11.91
CA VAL A 29 15.53 9.12 -13.31
C VAL A 29 16.77 8.84 -14.18
N ALA A 30 17.90 9.49 -13.87
CA ALA A 30 19.17 9.26 -14.58
C ALA A 30 19.87 7.95 -14.19
N CYS A 31 19.43 7.25 -13.13
CA CYS A 31 20.01 5.97 -12.74
C CYS A 31 19.66 4.88 -13.78
N PRO A 32 20.62 4.05 -14.19
CA PRO A 32 20.34 2.86 -14.98
C PRO A 32 19.34 1.95 -14.26
N SER A 33 18.36 1.41 -14.99
CA SER A 33 17.44 0.39 -14.47
C SER A 33 18.14 -0.97 -14.48
N ASP A 34 19.01 -1.18 -13.48
CA ASP A 34 19.80 -2.39 -13.35
C ASP A 34 20.01 -2.78 -11.89
N SER A 35 20.25 -4.06 -11.61
CA SER A 35 20.54 -4.51 -10.26
C SER A 35 21.93 -3.99 -9.82
N ILE A 36 22.09 -3.75 -8.52
CA ILE A 36 23.37 -3.33 -7.95
C ILE A 36 24.47 -4.36 -8.19
N ASP A 37 24.11 -5.63 -8.35
CA ASP A 37 25.04 -6.71 -8.63
C ASP A 37 25.69 -6.51 -9.98
N TYR A 38 24.88 -6.30 -11.02
CA TYR A 38 25.39 -6.04 -12.38
C TYR A 38 25.99 -4.65 -12.52
N ALA A 39 25.34 -3.63 -11.99
CA ALA A 39 25.78 -2.24 -12.15
C ALA A 39 27.07 -1.91 -11.37
N VAL A 40 27.32 -2.58 -10.25
CA VAL A 40 28.41 -2.22 -9.33
C VAL A 40 29.26 -3.43 -8.91
N MET A 41 28.64 -4.51 -8.42
CA MET A 41 29.38 -5.59 -7.76
C MET A 41 30.25 -6.39 -8.72
N GLU A 42 29.80 -6.66 -9.93
CA GLU A 42 30.59 -7.35 -10.95
C GLU A 42 31.77 -6.52 -11.47
N HIS A 43 31.70 -5.20 -11.36
CA HIS A 43 32.73 -4.30 -11.91
C HIS A 43 33.70 -3.74 -10.88
N THR A 44 33.41 -3.93 -9.56
CA THR A 44 34.23 -3.36 -8.50
C THR A 44 35.45 -4.26 -8.17
N ALA A 45 36.64 -3.69 -8.19
CA ALA A 45 37.83 -4.33 -7.64
C ALA A 45 37.97 -4.19 -6.10
N LYS A 46 37.02 -3.50 -5.46
CA LYS A 46 37.03 -3.20 -4.01
C LYS A 46 35.99 -4.05 -3.25
N GLY A 47 35.43 -5.07 -3.88
CA GLY A 47 34.53 -5.99 -3.22
C GLY A 47 35.22 -6.71 -2.07
N ALA A 48 34.56 -6.82 -0.92
CA ALA A 48 35.01 -7.63 0.20
C ALA A 48 33.91 -8.58 0.62
N MET A 49 34.27 -9.80 0.94
CA MET A 49 33.34 -10.83 1.40
C MET A 49 33.68 -11.22 2.84
N LEU A 50 32.68 -11.22 3.70
CA LEU A 50 32.78 -11.75 5.04
C LEU A 50 31.97 -13.04 5.12
N PRO A 51 32.58 -14.18 5.46
CA PRO A 51 31.85 -15.42 5.68
C PRO A 51 30.87 -15.27 6.85
N LEU A 52 29.63 -15.64 6.65
CA LEU A 52 28.60 -15.66 7.69
C LEU A 52 28.17 -17.11 7.92
N ALA A 53 28.43 -17.64 9.11
CA ALA A 53 27.93 -18.95 9.54
C ALA A 53 26.61 -18.78 10.27
N ALA A 54 25.55 -18.45 9.54
CA ALA A 54 24.19 -18.34 10.02
C ALA A 54 23.22 -18.91 8.98
N GLU A 55 22.13 -19.45 9.44
CA GLU A 55 21.03 -19.80 8.54
C GLU A 55 20.47 -18.50 7.96
N TRP A 56 20.51 -18.38 6.62
CA TRP A 56 20.02 -17.23 5.90
C TRP A 56 19.15 -17.63 4.71
N SER A 57 18.05 -16.94 4.53
CA SER A 57 17.19 -17.05 3.36
C SER A 57 16.87 -15.65 2.85
N ASP A 58 16.88 -15.45 1.55
CA ASP A 58 16.47 -14.19 0.91
C ASP A 58 14.94 -13.98 0.94
N VAL A 59 14.17 -15.01 1.31
CA VAL A 59 12.69 -15.00 1.37
C VAL A 59 12.07 -14.43 0.08
N GLY A 60 12.72 -14.66 -1.05
CA GLY A 60 12.32 -14.09 -2.34
C GLY A 60 11.16 -14.82 -3.04
N SER A 61 10.56 -15.81 -2.41
CA SER A 61 9.46 -16.58 -3.00
C SER A 61 8.52 -17.16 -1.93
N TRP A 62 7.29 -17.49 -2.31
CA TRP A 62 6.34 -18.21 -1.44
C TRP A 62 6.87 -19.57 -0.98
N GLN A 63 7.69 -20.23 -1.82
CA GLN A 63 8.38 -21.45 -1.44
C GLN A 63 9.35 -21.19 -0.26
N ALA A 64 10.15 -20.13 -0.35
CA ALA A 64 11.08 -19.77 0.73
C ALA A 64 10.34 -19.47 2.05
N ILE A 65 9.18 -18.80 1.99
CA ILE A 65 8.32 -18.60 3.18
C ILE A 65 7.89 -19.94 3.74
N TRP A 66 7.42 -20.86 2.90
CA TRP A 66 7.04 -22.21 3.37
C TRP A 66 8.23 -22.95 3.98
N ASP A 67 9.42 -22.86 3.38
CA ASP A 67 10.62 -23.56 3.82
C ASP A 67 11.06 -23.14 5.23
N ILE A 68 11.00 -21.85 5.55
CA ILE A 68 11.44 -21.28 6.85
C ILE A 68 10.37 -21.29 7.93
N SER A 69 9.09 -21.47 7.58
CA SER A 69 7.98 -21.43 8.52
C SER A 69 7.81 -22.75 9.26
N ASP A 70 7.30 -22.70 10.47
CA ASP A 70 6.88 -23.88 11.23
C ASP A 70 5.72 -24.57 10.51
N LYS A 71 5.77 -25.91 10.48
CA LYS A 71 4.79 -26.73 9.77
C LYS A 71 3.99 -27.58 10.76
N ASP A 72 2.72 -27.80 10.46
CA ASP A 72 1.92 -28.76 11.18
C ASP A 72 2.35 -30.23 10.87
N GLU A 73 1.69 -31.21 11.51
CA GLU A 73 1.98 -32.64 11.31
C GLU A 73 1.78 -33.12 9.87
N GLN A 74 1.00 -32.42 9.08
CA GLN A 74 0.72 -32.67 7.66
C GLN A 74 1.64 -31.89 6.73
N GLY A 75 2.60 -31.11 7.25
CA GLY A 75 3.53 -30.30 6.49
C GLY A 75 2.92 -29.00 5.95
N ASN A 76 1.81 -28.53 6.53
CA ASN A 76 1.21 -27.27 6.14
C ASN A 76 1.75 -26.09 6.93
N VAL A 77 1.75 -24.92 6.28
CA VAL A 77 1.97 -23.61 6.90
C VAL A 77 0.68 -22.82 6.79
N VAL A 78 0.22 -22.29 7.91
CA VAL A 78 -1.05 -21.54 8.02
C VAL A 78 -0.80 -20.19 8.64
N VAL A 79 -1.27 -19.13 7.99
CA VAL A 79 -1.18 -17.76 8.47
C VAL A 79 -2.54 -17.06 8.30
N GLY A 80 -3.01 -16.41 9.36
CA GLY A 80 -4.30 -15.70 9.34
C GLY A 80 -5.51 -16.59 9.64
N ASP A 81 -6.69 -16.19 9.17
CA ASP A 81 -7.96 -16.89 9.40
C ASP A 81 -8.15 -18.00 8.37
N VAL A 82 -7.69 -19.21 8.70
CA VAL A 82 -7.65 -20.35 7.78
C VAL A 82 -8.27 -21.59 8.41
N LEU A 83 -9.13 -22.27 7.67
CA LEU A 83 -9.70 -23.57 7.99
C LEU A 83 -9.24 -24.62 6.98
N MET A 84 -8.43 -25.58 7.41
CA MET A 84 -7.92 -26.63 6.54
C MET A 84 -8.54 -27.99 6.89
N GLN A 85 -9.00 -28.73 5.88
CA GLN A 85 -9.48 -30.12 6.01
C GLN A 85 -8.84 -31.00 4.96
N ASN A 86 -8.23 -32.11 5.38
CA ASN A 86 -7.61 -33.11 4.50
C ASN A 86 -6.61 -32.51 3.50
N SER A 87 -5.92 -31.42 3.89
CA SER A 87 -4.91 -30.75 3.06
C SER A 87 -3.51 -31.05 3.59
N VAL A 88 -2.53 -31.22 2.69
CA VAL A 88 -1.17 -31.63 3.05
C VAL A 88 -0.13 -30.80 2.27
N ASN A 89 1.03 -30.59 2.89
CA ASN A 89 2.21 -30.00 2.26
C ASN A 89 1.94 -28.66 1.56
N SER A 90 1.05 -27.82 2.14
CA SER A 90 0.55 -26.61 1.51
C SER A 90 0.83 -25.37 2.38
N LEU A 91 0.97 -24.21 1.72
CA LEU A 91 1.02 -22.88 2.33
C LEU A 91 -0.34 -22.21 2.12
N VAL A 92 -1.01 -21.78 3.18
CA VAL A 92 -2.26 -21.02 3.09
C VAL A 92 -2.13 -19.77 3.96
N MET A 93 -2.25 -18.60 3.33
CA MET A 93 -2.17 -17.29 3.97
C MET A 93 -3.44 -16.50 3.69
N SER A 94 -3.98 -15.88 4.72
CA SER A 94 -5.16 -15.02 4.66
C SER A 94 -4.89 -13.72 5.40
N ASP A 95 -5.05 -12.60 4.72
CA ASP A 95 -4.92 -11.27 5.32
C ASP A 95 -6.28 -10.72 5.81
N HIS A 96 -7.38 -11.04 5.10
CA HIS A 96 -8.66 -10.36 5.31
C HIS A 96 -9.85 -11.30 5.52
N ARG A 97 -9.93 -12.42 4.79
CA ARG A 97 -11.11 -13.29 4.75
C ARG A 97 -10.77 -14.68 5.28
N LEU A 98 -11.77 -15.34 5.83
CA LEU A 98 -11.63 -16.78 6.07
C LEU A 98 -11.31 -17.50 4.75
N VAL A 99 -10.18 -18.21 4.74
CA VAL A 99 -9.80 -19.11 3.66
C VAL A 99 -10.03 -20.55 4.11
N ALA A 100 -10.98 -21.22 3.50
CA ALA A 100 -11.25 -22.64 3.78
C ALA A 100 -10.70 -23.51 2.65
N THR A 101 -9.90 -24.52 2.98
CA THR A 101 -9.34 -25.47 2.01
C THR A 101 -9.76 -26.89 2.34
N LEU A 102 -10.08 -27.68 1.32
CA LEU A 102 -10.48 -29.07 1.45
C LEU A 102 -9.75 -29.94 0.43
N GLY A 103 -9.00 -30.92 0.92
CA GLY A 103 -8.35 -31.93 0.08
C GLY A 103 -7.23 -31.40 -0.82
N LEU A 104 -6.60 -30.29 -0.48
CA LEU A 104 -5.48 -29.73 -1.25
C LEU A 104 -4.19 -30.47 -0.91
N SER A 105 -3.31 -30.59 -1.91
CA SER A 105 -1.98 -31.14 -1.75
C SER A 105 -0.98 -30.31 -2.54
N ASN A 106 0.13 -29.98 -1.90
CA ASN A 106 1.25 -29.28 -2.53
C ASN A 106 0.84 -27.93 -3.15
N ALA A 107 -0.03 -27.19 -2.47
CA ALA A 107 -0.60 -25.93 -2.96
C ALA A 107 -0.04 -24.71 -2.19
N VAL A 108 -0.06 -23.59 -2.88
CA VAL A 108 0.11 -22.25 -2.28
C VAL A 108 -1.20 -21.49 -2.51
N VAL A 109 -1.82 -21.03 -1.43
CA VAL A 109 -3.00 -20.18 -1.45
C VAL A 109 -2.66 -18.91 -0.67
N VAL A 110 -2.77 -17.76 -1.33
CA VAL A 110 -2.54 -16.45 -0.71
C VAL A 110 -3.73 -15.57 -1.01
N GLU A 111 -4.40 -15.13 0.03
CA GLU A 111 -5.52 -14.18 -0.03
C GLU A 111 -5.03 -12.84 0.47
N THR A 112 -5.31 -11.80 -0.32
CA THR A 112 -5.11 -10.39 0.01
C THR A 112 -6.41 -9.63 -0.18
N SER A 113 -6.46 -8.35 0.17
CA SER A 113 -7.67 -7.52 0.04
C SER A 113 -8.21 -7.46 -1.39
N ASP A 114 -7.35 -7.59 -2.40
CA ASP A 114 -7.65 -7.37 -3.82
C ASP A 114 -7.56 -8.64 -4.69
N ALA A 115 -6.89 -9.69 -4.25
CA ALA A 115 -6.70 -10.88 -5.07
C ALA A 115 -6.59 -12.16 -4.24
N VAL A 116 -6.82 -13.29 -4.90
CA VAL A 116 -6.51 -14.63 -4.37
C VAL A 116 -5.63 -15.35 -5.37
N LEU A 117 -4.43 -15.72 -4.94
CA LEU A 117 -3.54 -16.60 -5.70
C LEU A 117 -3.78 -18.05 -5.24
N VAL A 118 -4.00 -18.94 -6.18
CA VAL A 118 -3.97 -20.39 -5.98
C VAL A 118 -3.03 -21.01 -6.99
N ALA A 119 -2.00 -21.69 -6.51
CA ALA A 119 -0.98 -22.27 -7.37
C ALA A 119 -0.51 -23.63 -6.86
N ASP A 120 -0.03 -24.48 -7.77
CA ASP A 120 0.81 -25.61 -7.39
C ASP A 120 2.17 -25.09 -6.86
N LYS A 121 2.64 -25.62 -5.75
CA LYS A 121 3.88 -25.17 -5.10
C LYS A 121 5.09 -25.31 -6.04
N ASN A 122 5.12 -26.30 -6.94
CA ASN A 122 6.19 -26.45 -7.91
C ASN A 122 6.15 -25.42 -9.05
N ALA A 123 4.99 -24.81 -9.30
CA ALA A 123 4.79 -23.81 -10.35
C ALA A 123 4.89 -22.37 -9.83
N ILE A 124 5.08 -22.16 -8.52
CA ILE A 124 4.97 -20.84 -7.89
C ILE A 124 5.96 -19.80 -8.41
N GLN A 125 7.10 -20.23 -8.96
CA GLN A 125 8.08 -19.34 -9.58
C GLN A 125 7.52 -18.64 -10.83
N ASP A 126 6.48 -19.21 -11.45
CA ASP A 126 5.81 -18.65 -12.63
C ASP A 126 4.80 -17.54 -12.32
N VAL A 127 4.61 -17.17 -11.03
CA VAL A 127 3.71 -16.08 -10.62
C VAL A 127 3.99 -14.77 -11.38
N LYS A 128 5.22 -14.52 -11.79
CA LYS A 128 5.62 -13.38 -12.62
C LYS A 128 4.83 -13.30 -13.93
N LYS A 129 4.47 -14.43 -14.53
CA LYS A 129 3.66 -14.49 -15.76
C LYS A 129 2.24 -13.97 -15.51
N ILE A 130 1.66 -14.26 -14.32
CA ILE A 130 0.35 -13.74 -13.91
C ILE A 130 0.43 -12.23 -13.73
N VAL A 131 1.45 -11.71 -13.03
CA VAL A 131 1.65 -10.26 -12.86
C VAL A 131 1.77 -9.55 -14.21
N THR A 132 2.57 -10.11 -15.14
CA THR A 132 2.67 -9.57 -16.51
C THR A 132 1.32 -9.57 -17.23
N ALA A 133 0.53 -10.62 -17.11
CA ALA A 133 -0.80 -10.69 -17.72
C ALA A 133 -1.76 -9.66 -17.13
N LEU A 134 -1.73 -9.41 -15.80
CA LEU A 134 -2.51 -8.36 -15.14
C LEU A 134 -2.12 -6.97 -15.66
N GLN A 135 -0.82 -6.69 -15.79
CA GLN A 135 -0.32 -5.42 -16.33
C GLN A 135 -0.74 -5.21 -17.79
N LEU A 136 -0.62 -6.23 -18.64
CA LEU A 136 -1.03 -6.16 -20.06
C LEU A 136 -2.55 -5.97 -20.22
N SER A 137 -3.35 -6.47 -19.29
CA SER A 137 -4.80 -6.27 -19.26
C SER A 137 -5.24 -5.00 -18.53
N HIS A 138 -4.29 -4.14 -18.12
CA HIS A 138 -4.53 -2.89 -17.40
C HIS A 138 -5.36 -3.06 -16.11
N ARG A 139 -5.20 -4.21 -15.45
CA ARG A 139 -5.86 -4.45 -14.16
C ARG A 139 -5.10 -3.75 -13.04
N SER A 140 -5.86 -3.12 -12.14
CA SER A 140 -5.31 -2.38 -10.98
C SER A 140 -4.48 -3.26 -10.05
N GLU A 141 -4.85 -4.53 -9.88
CA GLU A 141 -4.18 -5.50 -9.03
C GLU A 141 -2.72 -5.79 -9.48
N GLY A 142 -2.39 -5.49 -10.72
CA GLY A 142 -1.01 -5.62 -11.24
C GLY A 142 -0.13 -4.39 -11.00
N SER A 143 -0.66 -3.26 -10.53
CA SER A 143 0.06 -1.99 -10.46
C SER A 143 -0.21 -1.14 -9.21
N ALA A 144 -1.30 -1.35 -8.51
CA ALA A 144 -1.70 -0.54 -7.36
C ALA A 144 -2.11 -1.43 -6.19
N HIS A 145 -1.72 -1.02 -4.98
CA HIS A 145 -2.20 -1.62 -3.75
C HIS A 145 -3.49 -0.91 -3.29
N GLN A 146 -4.42 -1.66 -2.73
CA GLN A 146 -5.63 -1.07 -2.11
C GLN A 146 -5.28 -0.16 -0.94
N LEU A 147 -4.31 -0.58 -0.10
CA LEU A 147 -3.77 0.22 0.99
C LEU A 147 -2.59 1.06 0.48
N VAL A 148 -2.74 2.36 0.55
CA VAL A 148 -1.73 3.32 0.09
C VAL A 148 -1.29 4.21 1.25
N PHE A 149 0.01 4.20 1.54
CA PHE A 149 0.61 5.09 2.54
C PHE A 149 0.91 6.47 1.96
N ARG A 150 0.70 7.48 2.77
CA ARG A 150 0.95 8.89 2.47
C ARG A 150 1.68 9.54 3.67
N PRO A 151 2.37 10.67 3.46
CA PRO A 151 3.04 11.36 4.57
C PRO A 151 2.12 11.77 5.72
N TRP A 152 0.83 11.94 5.45
CA TRP A 152 -0.19 12.30 6.43
C TRP A 152 -0.90 11.09 7.07
N GLY A 153 -0.68 9.87 6.57
CA GLY A 153 -1.35 8.66 7.06
C GLY A 153 -1.50 7.61 5.97
N SER A 154 -2.70 7.09 5.79
CA SER A 154 -2.99 6.10 4.75
C SER A 154 -4.43 6.17 4.28
N TYR A 155 -4.70 5.61 3.11
CA TYR A 155 -6.05 5.28 2.70
C TYR A 155 -6.11 3.87 2.10
N GLU A 156 -7.26 3.26 2.22
CA GLU A 156 -7.55 1.95 1.69
C GLU A 156 -8.87 1.98 0.93
N THR A 157 -8.85 1.50 -0.31
CA THR A 157 -10.07 1.36 -1.12
C THR A 157 -10.76 0.06 -0.74
N ASN A 158 -11.91 0.16 -0.06
CA ASN A 158 -12.66 -1.00 0.42
C ASN A 158 -13.67 -1.53 -0.60
N CYS A 159 -14.23 -0.63 -1.40
CA CYS A 159 -15.23 -0.98 -2.41
C CYS A 159 -15.21 0.02 -3.56
N GLN A 160 -15.39 -0.47 -4.78
CA GLN A 160 -15.46 0.37 -5.97
C GLN A 160 -16.52 -0.17 -6.92
N GLY A 161 -17.31 0.73 -7.49
CA GLY A 161 -18.25 0.47 -8.56
C GLY A 161 -18.08 1.45 -9.71
N GLU A 162 -19.01 1.41 -10.66
CA GLU A 162 -18.91 2.21 -11.89
C GLU A 162 -18.92 3.72 -11.65
N GLN A 163 -19.68 4.20 -10.63
CA GLN A 163 -19.85 5.61 -10.31
C GLN A 163 -19.62 5.92 -8.83
N PHE A 164 -19.01 5.01 -8.07
CA PHE A 164 -18.69 5.24 -6.68
C PHE A 164 -17.42 4.52 -6.24
N GLN A 165 -16.78 5.05 -5.21
CA GLN A 165 -15.67 4.42 -4.50
C GLN A 165 -15.80 4.72 -3.00
N VAL A 166 -15.50 3.72 -2.18
CA VAL A 166 -15.46 3.84 -0.73
C VAL A 166 -14.03 3.65 -0.25
N LYS A 167 -13.52 4.63 0.48
CA LYS A 167 -12.18 4.59 1.08
C LYS A 167 -12.26 4.69 2.60
N ARG A 168 -11.43 3.93 3.28
CA ARG A 168 -11.08 4.17 4.67
C ARG A 168 -9.82 5.03 4.70
N ILE A 169 -9.89 6.18 5.33
CA ILE A 169 -8.78 7.12 5.48
C ILE A 169 -8.35 7.15 6.94
N VAL A 170 -7.04 7.06 7.19
CA VAL A 170 -6.45 7.22 8.51
C VAL A 170 -5.46 8.38 8.46
N VAL A 171 -5.69 9.41 9.28
CA VAL A 171 -4.83 10.60 9.35
C VAL A 171 -4.12 10.63 10.69
N HIS A 172 -2.79 10.71 10.66
CA HIS A 172 -1.97 10.81 11.88
C HIS A 172 -2.27 12.10 12.65
N CYS A 173 -2.02 12.09 13.96
CA CYS A 173 -2.21 13.27 14.82
C CYS A 173 -1.47 14.50 14.28
N GLY A 174 -2.16 15.63 14.19
CA GLY A 174 -1.61 16.90 13.68
C GLY A 174 -1.28 16.91 12.19
N GLN A 175 -1.71 15.90 11.44
CA GLN A 175 -1.52 15.86 9.99
C GLN A 175 -2.80 16.26 9.25
N LYS A 176 -2.61 16.73 8.03
CA LYS A 176 -3.71 17.16 7.16
C LYS A 176 -3.48 16.73 5.70
N LEU A 177 -4.56 16.57 4.98
CA LEU A 177 -4.55 16.40 3.55
C LEU A 177 -4.29 17.75 2.84
N SER A 178 -4.01 17.71 1.55
CA SER A 178 -3.96 18.93 0.71
C SER A 178 -5.29 19.69 0.73
N LEU A 179 -5.25 21.01 0.56
CA LEU A 179 -6.43 21.75 0.13
C LEU A 179 -6.66 21.42 -1.33
N GLN A 180 -7.76 20.77 -1.65
CA GLN A 180 -8.02 20.17 -2.95
C GLN A 180 -9.45 20.39 -3.44
N MET A 181 -9.67 20.12 -4.71
CA MET A 181 -10.98 20.17 -5.37
C MET A 181 -11.05 19.09 -6.45
N HIS A 182 -12.29 18.67 -6.78
CA HIS A 182 -12.57 17.69 -7.83
C HIS A 182 -13.62 18.24 -8.80
N HIS A 183 -13.42 18.00 -10.10
CA HIS A 183 -14.39 18.43 -11.12
C HIS A 183 -15.49 17.41 -11.38
N HIS A 184 -15.24 16.12 -11.10
CA HIS A 184 -16.12 15.04 -11.58
C HIS A 184 -16.72 14.19 -10.48
N ARG A 185 -16.32 14.43 -9.20
CA ARG A 185 -16.85 13.68 -8.06
C ARG A 185 -17.20 14.58 -6.88
N ALA A 186 -18.22 14.17 -6.15
CA ALA A 186 -18.55 14.67 -4.84
C ALA A 186 -18.15 13.65 -3.77
N GLU A 187 -18.05 14.08 -2.51
CA GLU A 187 -17.62 13.20 -1.42
C GLU A 187 -18.54 13.29 -0.21
N HIS A 188 -18.74 12.16 0.48
CA HIS A 188 -19.38 12.09 1.78
C HIS A 188 -18.37 11.55 2.79
N TRP A 189 -18.17 12.26 3.87
CA TRP A 189 -17.25 11.89 4.92
C TRP A 189 -17.97 11.54 6.20
N VAL A 190 -17.61 10.41 6.81
CA VAL A 190 -18.15 9.95 8.09
C VAL A 190 -16.97 9.68 9.03
N VAL A 191 -16.90 10.38 10.14
CA VAL A 191 -15.87 10.16 11.16
C VAL A 191 -16.22 8.90 11.97
N VAL A 192 -15.29 7.94 11.95
CA VAL A 192 -15.41 6.67 12.70
C VAL A 192 -14.78 6.81 14.08
N SER A 193 -13.60 7.43 14.17
CA SER A 193 -12.93 7.72 15.43
C SER A 193 -11.99 8.92 15.29
N GLY A 194 -11.79 9.65 16.38
CA GLY A 194 -10.94 10.85 16.41
C GLY A 194 -11.72 12.13 16.15
N GLU A 195 -11.02 13.22 15.87
CA GLU A 195 -11.57 14.55 15.70
C GLU A 195 -11.02 15.19 14.42
N ALA A 196 -11.91 15.58 13.52
CA ALA A 196 -11.61 16.14 12.22
C ALA A 196 -11.94 17.63 12.16
N GLN A 197 -11.01 18.47 11.77
CA GLN A 197 -11.32 19.80 11.24
C GLN A 197 -11.52 19.65 9.73
N VAL A 198 -12.67 20.15 9.26
CA VAL A 198 -13.04 20.15 7.84
C VAL A 198 -13.08 21.57 7.36
N THR A 199 -12.34 21.86 6.29
CA THR A 199 -12.50 23.05 5.47
C THR A 199 -13.37 22.68 4.28
N CYS A 200 -14.47 23.39 4.02
CA CYS A 200 -15.32 23.20 2.85
C CYS A 200 -15.74 24.59 2.31
N GLY A 201 -15.12 25.03 1.25
CA GLY A 201 -15.20 26.39 0.75
C GLY A 201 -14.65 27.39 1.75
N ASP A 202 -15.50 28.33 2.15
CA ASP A 202 -15.17 29.35 3.15
C ASP A 202 -15.50 28.93 4.59
N GLU A 203 -16.13 27.76 4.78
CA GLU A 203 -16.51 27.24 6.08
C GLU A 203 -15.40 26.34 6.66
N VAL A 204 -15.16 26.50 7.96
CA VAL A 204 -14.30 25.62 8.75
C VAL A 204 -15.07 25.16 9.96
N PHE A 205 -15.20 23.86 10.14
CA PHE A 205 -15.94 23.25 11.22
C PHE A 205 -15.30 21.95 11.68
N THR A 206 -15.69 21.51 12.87
CA THR A 206 -15.18 20.26 13.47
C THR A 206 -16.23 19.16 13.37
N LEU A 207 -15.78 17.95 13.07
CA LEU A 207 -16.55 16.71 13.17
C LEU A 207 -15.91 15.78 14.19
N ILE A 208 -16.73 15.18 15.01
CA ILE A 208 -16.34 14.13 15.95
C ILE A 208 -16.95 12.80 15.54
N GLU A 209 -16.63 11.75 16.27
CA GLU A 209 -17.14 10.39 16.04
C GLU A 209 -18.66 10.36 15.78
N ASN A 210 -19.09 9.58 14.80
CA ASN A 210 -20.46 9.45 14.28
C ASN A 210 -21.04 10.70 13.59
N GLN A 211 -20.24 11.74 13.36
CA GLN A 211 -20.65 12.88 12.55
C GLN A 211 -20.20 12.74 11.10
N SER A 212 -20.91 13.42 10.21
CA SER A 212 -20.65 13.35 8.77
C SER A 212 -20.85 14.69 8.08
N THR A 213 -20.27 14.83 6.90
CA THR A 213 -20.45 16.00 6.03
C THR A 213 -20.49 15.57 4.58
N TYR A 214 -21.07 16.45 3.75
CA TYR A 214 -21.07 16.35 2.29
C TYR A 214 -20.15 17.43 1.70
N ILE A 215 -19.28 17.03 0.79
CA ILE A 215 -18.40 17.89 -0.01
C ILE A 215 -18.97 17.94 -1.42
N PRO A 216 -19.53 19.06 -1.86
CA PRO A 216 -20.09 19.20 -3.19
C PRO A 216 -19.02 19.14 -4.29
N LEU A 217 -19.46 18.76 -5.49
CA LEU A 217 -18.67 18.85 -6.71
C LEU A 217 -18.09 20.28 -6.88
N GLY A 218 -16.81 20.36 -7.21
CA GLY A 218 -16.14 21.66 -7.45
C GLY A 218 -15.83 22.48 -6.19
N GLN A 219 -16.13 21.98 -5.00
CA GLN A 219 -15.87 22.69 -3.75
C GLN A 219 -14.44 22.42 -3.26
N LYS A 220 -13.69 23.49 -2.93
CA LYS A 220 -12.40 23.35 -2.25
C LYS A 220 -12.59 22.81 -0.85
N HIS A 221 -11.82 21.80 -0.49
CA HIS A 221 -11.94 21.15 0.81
C HIS A 221 -10.61 20.61 1.33
N ARG A 222 -10.55 20.42 2.65
CA ARG A 222 -9.41 19.84 3.36
C ARG A 222 -9.89 19.09 4.58
N LEU A 223 -9.22 17.98 4.88
CA LEU A 223 -9.35 17.21 6.12
C LEU A 223 -8.08 17.38 6.95
N GLU A 224 -8.22 17.69 8.24
CA GLU A 224 -7.14 17.79 9.20
C GLU A 224 -7.48 17.04 10.49
N ASN A 225 -6.53 16.28 11.03
CA ASN A 225 -6.65 15.66 12.34
C ASN A 225 -6.14 16.63 13.41
N ILE A 226 -7.05 17.24 14.15
CA ILE A 226 -6.73 18.15 15.26
C ILE A 226 -6.72 17.45 16.62
N GLY A 227 -7.07 16.16 16.65
CA GLY A 227 -7.13 15.36 17.86
C GLY A 227 -5.77 14.78 18.27
N SER A 228 -5.78 14.08 19.41
CA SER A 228 -4.59 13.43 20.01
C SER A 228 -4.45 11.94 19.66
N ILE A 229 -5.39 11.40 18.88
CA ILE A 229 -5.37 10.02 18.37
C ILE A 229 -5.48 10.02 16.85
N PRO A 230 -5.11 8.94 16.15
CA PRO A 230 -5.35 8.83 14.73
C PRO A 230 -6.82 9.03 14.38
N LEU A 231 -7.08 9.90 13.40
CA LEU A 231 -8.42 10.12 12.86
C LEU A 231 -8.71 9.02 11.83
N THR A 232 -9.81 8.30 12.02
CA THR A 232 -10.32 7.34 11.04
C THR A 232 -11.63 7.84 10.45
N LEU A 233 -11.71 7.85 9.13
CA LEU A 233 -12.83 8.38 8.36
C LEU A 233 -13.19 7.40 7.23
N ILE A 234 -14.49 7.26 6.96
CA ILE A 234 -14.99 6.64 5.74
C ILE A 234 -15.36 7.75 4.76
N GLU A 235 -14.77 7.69 3.59
CA GLU A 235 -15.04 8.56 2.47
C GLU A 235 -15.80 7.78 1.41
N ILE A 236 -16.96 8.31 0.99
CA ILE A 236 -17.71 7.81 -0.16
C ILE A 236 -17.58 8.85 -1.26
N GLN A 237 -16.89 8.49 -2.32
CA GLN A 237 -16.79 9.28 -3.55
C GLN A 237 -17.87 8.85 -4.52
N SER A 238 -18.55 9.79 -5.15
CA SER A 238 -19.55 9.52 -6.19
C SER A 238 -19.44 10.49 -7.34
N GLY A 239 -19.47 9.99 -8.57
CA GLY A 239 -19.34 10.82 -9.76
C GLY A 239 -19.06 10.04 -11.04
N ALA A 240 -18.98 10.77 -12.14
CA ALA A 240 -18.75 10.18 -13.45
C ALA A 240 -17.29 9.75 -13.68
N TYR A 241 -16.36 10.30 -12.88
CA TYR A 241 -14.93 9.97 -12.93
C TYR A 241 -14.34 10.03 -11.52
N LEU A 242 -13.56 9.01 -11.14
CA LEU A 242 -13.04 8.83 -9.79
C LEU A 242 -11.50 8.72 -9.75
N GLY A 243 -10.81 9.02 -10.86
CA GLY A 243 -9.35 8.96 -10.96
C GLY A 243 -8.65 9.96 -10.04
N GLU A 244 -7.45 9.60 -9.58
CA GLU A 244 -6.63 10.46 -8.71
C GLU A 244 -6.09 11.70 -9.46
N ASP A 245 -6.09 11.69 -10.78
CA ASP A 245 -5.76 12.82 -11.66
C ASP A 245 -6.85 13.90 -11.71
N ASP A 246 -8.07 13.65 -11.19
CA ASP A 246 -9.11 14.67 -10.96
C ASP A 246 -8.81 15.55 -9.72
N ILE A 247 -7.73 15.28 -8.97
CA ILE A 247 -7.36 16.05 -7.79
C ILE A 247 -6.60 17.31 -8.18
N ILE A 248 -7.23 18.47 -8.03
CA ILE A 248 -6.56 19.77 -8.14
C ILE A 248 -6.12 20.19 -6.74
N ARG A 249 -4.82 20.31 -6.51
CA ARG A 249 -4.22 20.72 -5.23
C ARG A 249 -3.89 22.20 -5.24
N TYR A 250 -4.36 22.93 -4.24
CA TYR A 250 -4.07 24.36 -4.05
C TYR A 250 -2.97 24.58 -3.01
N GLU A 251 -3.00 23.81 -1.92
CA GLU A 251 -1.99 23.84 -0.87
C GLU A 251 -1.68 22.40 -0.48
N ASP A 252 -0.42 22.02 -0.49
CA ASP A 252 0.05 20.70 -0.11
C ASP A 252 1.39 20.80 0.63
N ASP A 253 1.38 20.44 1.92
CA ASP A 253 2.57 20.49 2.78
C ASP A 253 3.64 19.47 2.34
N PHE A 254 3.31 18.57 1.41
CA PHE A 254 4.16 17.47 0.97
C PHE A 254 4.69 17.66 -0.46
N ASN A 255 4.41 18.81 -1.11
CA ASN A 255 4.84 19.14 -2.49
C ASN A 255 4.47 18.05 -3.51
N ARG A 256 3.24 17.54 -3.47
CA ARG A 256 2.68 16.68 -4.51
C ARG A 256 2.00 17.57 -5.54
N THR A 257 2.48 17.60 -6.74
CA THR A 257 1.88 18.32 -7.88
C THR A 257 0.89 17.43 -8.61
#